data_5f91cb3915445448ad53766113959404
#
_entry.id   5f91cb3915445448ad53766113959404
#
_cell.length_a   1.000
_cell.length_b   1.000
_cell.length_c   1.000
_cell.angle_alpha   90.00
_cell.angle_beta   90.00
_cell.angle_gamma   90.00
#
_symmetry.space_group_name_H-M   'P 1'
#
loop_
_entity.id
_entity.type
_entity.pdbx_description
1 polymer ?
#
loop_
_entity_poly.entity_id
_entity_poly.type
_entity_poly.pdbx_seq_one_letter_code
_entity_poly.pdbx_strand_id
1 'polypeptide(L)'
;SKMFAELTGYRPSEATLLASLQTLHHTLAEAEDTIRTALHQQPVVHADETGCRIEDKTEWMHVVSDTKWTLLGVHPNRGSKGMDALGFLSSYTGAVVHDCLPAYFKNHYSFSHVLCNAHLLRECQGIMEHDGHQWAQHMKELLQESWALVKRYAQDQQPLPEDVIKEIQAWYDEILEQGSREWSTAVSHFPYAKGRVKKSKAANLGERFKVHKDAILRFIWDASIPFDNNQAERDLRMVKVKQKVSGTFRTQAGAQRFARLRSVISSLLKQEKHILTSLSQA
;
A
#
# COMPACT_ATOMS: atom_id res chain seq x y z
N SER A 1 -12.96 27.35 13.40
CA SER A 1 -12.65 28.73 13.90
C SER A 1 -12.80 28.89 15.41
N LYS A 2 -13.74 28.17 16.09
CA LYS A 2 -13.91 28.26 17.56
C LYS A 2 -12.61 27.88 18.30
N MET A 3 -12.05 26.72 18.06
CA MET A 3 -10.81 26.26 18.69
C MET A 3 -9.65 27.24 18.48
N PHE A 4 -9.55 27.86 17.29
CA PHE A 4 -8.54 28.88 17.02
C PHE A 4 -8.74 30.14 17.89
N ALA A 5 -10.00 30.55 18.07
CA ALA A 5 -10.33 31.67 18.95
C ALA A 5 -10.00 31.40 20.42
N GLU A 6 -10.23 30.17 20.89
CA GLU A 6 -9.89 29.77 22.26
C GLU A 6 -8.37 29.74 22.50
N LEU A 7 -7.59 29.36 21.47
CA LEU A 7 -6.12 29.28 21.58
C LEU A 7 -5.43 30.66 21.42
N THR A 8 -5.97 31.53 20.57
CA THR A 8 -5.27 32.76 20.13
C THR A 8 -6.00 34.07 20.46
N GLY A 9 -7.24 33.97 20.97
CA GLY A 9 -8.12 35.14 21.16
C GLY A 9 -8.68 35.71 19.85
N TYR A 10 -8.28 35.23 18.69
CA TYR A 10 -8.70 35.70 17.36
C TYR A 10 -9.56 34.67 16.63
N ARG A 11 -10.69 35.06 16.07
CA ARG A 11 -11.58 34.20 15.30
C ARG A 11 -11.53 34.53 13.81
N PRO A 12 -10.66 33.88 13.01
CA PRO A 12 -10.62 34.12 11.57
C PRO A 12 -11.91 33.66 10.89
N SER A 13 -12.30 34.34 9.81
CA SER A 13 -13.41 33.93 8.96
C SER A 13 -13.07 32.62 8.24
N GLU A 14 -14.09 31.87 7.79
CA GLU A 14 -13.87 30.66 6.97
C GLU A 14 -13.16 31.01 5.66
N ALA A 15 -13.49 32.15 5.06
CA ALA A 15 -12.84 32.65 3.85
C ALA A 15 -11.33 32.93 4.08
N THR A 16 -10.98 33.55 5.21
CA THR A 16 -9.58 33.80 5.59
C THR A 16 -8.81 32.48 5.76
N LEU A 17 -9.40 31.49 6.43
CA LEU A 17 -8.78 30.16 6.59
C LEU A 17 -8.61 29.45 5.26
N LEU A 18 -9.61 29.55 4.37
CA LEU A 18 -9.54 28.95 3.04
C LEU A 18 -8.44 29.61 2.18
N ALA A 19 -8.37 30.96 2.19
CA ALA A 19 -7.33 31.70 1.49
C ALA A 19 -5.93 31.31 2.00
N SER A 20 -5.73 31.22 3.31
CA SER A 20 -4.46 30.79 3.91
C SER A 20 -4.08 29.36 3.47
N LEU A 21 -5.06 28.43 3.43
CA LEU A 21 -4.81 27.07 2.93
C LEU A 21 -4.49 27.03 1.43
N GLN A 22 -5.05 27.95 0.63
CA GLN A 22 -4.73 28.06 -0.79
C GLN A 22 -3.32 28.58 -0.98
N THR A 23 -2.93 29.63 -0.26
CA THR A 23 -1.55 30.16 -0.29
C THR A 23 -0.56 29.06 0.11
N LEU A 24 -0.78 28.42 1.25
CA LEU A 24 0.09 27.33 1.72
C LEU A 24 0.18 26.17 0.72
N HIS A 25 -0.92 25.81 0.05
CA HIS A 25 -0.88 24.79 -1.01
C HIS A 25 0.06 25.17 -2.16
N HIS A 26 0.11 26.45 -2.53
CA HIS A 26 1.01 26.91 -3.59
C HIS A 26 2.47 26.96 -3.14
N THR A 27 2.75 27.46 -1.95
CA THR A 27 4.12 27.51 -1.41
C THR A 27 4.72 26.12 -1.19
N LEU A 28 3.91 25.13 -0.86
CA LEU A 28 4.36 23.74 -0.64
C LEU A 28 4.57 22.93 -1.95
N ALA A 29 4.46 23.52 -3.12
CA ALA A 29 4.70 22.80 -4.37
C ALA A 29 6.14 22.28 -4.47
N GLU A 30 7.13 23.13 -4.16
CA GLU A 30 8.54 22.77 -4.16
C GLU A 30 8.88 21.68 -3.11
N ALA A 31 8.24 21.75 -1.93
CA ALA A 31 8.38 20.71 -0.91
C ALA A 31 7.82 19.35 -1.39
N GLU A 32 6.72 19.35 -2.14
CA GLU A 32 6.17 18.13 -2.76
C GLU A 32 7.13 17.53 -3.80
N ASP A 33 7.77 18.38 -4.62
CA ASP A 33 8.75 17.92 -5.61
C ASP A 33 10.02 17.38 -4.93
N THR A 34 10.44 18.00 -3.81
CA THR A 34 11.52 17.48 -2.96
C THR A 34 11.17 16.09 -2.41
N ILE A 35 9.94 15.88 -1.93
CA ILE A 35 9.46 14.56 -1.45
C ILE A 35 9.52 13.55 -2.60
N ARG A 36 9.04 13.91 -3.79
CA ARG A 36 9.05 13.04 -4.98
C ARG A 36 10.46 12.63 -5.34
N THR A 37 11.39 13.58 -5.41
CA THR A 37 12.81 13.36 -5.70
C THR A 37 13.46 12.44 -4.66
N ALA A 38 13.19 12.68 -3.38
CA ALA A 38 13.74 11.88 -2.29
C ALA A 38 13.22 10.43 -2.31
N LEU A 39 11.93 10.22 -2.64
CA LEU A 39 11.36 8.89 -2.81
C LEU A 39 11.98 8.15 -4.00
N HIS A 40 12.30 8.83 -5.11
CA HIS A 40 12.98 8.22 -6.25
C HIS A 40 14.37 7.65 -5.91
N GLN A 41 15.01 8.18 -4.88
CA GLN A 41 16.33 7.72 -4.42
C GLN A 41 16.25 6.53 -3.46
N GLN A 42 15.04 6.15 -3.00
CA GLN A 42 14.87 5.02 -2.07
C GLN A 42 14.91 3.70 -2.84
N PRO A 43 15.56 2.65 -2.31
CA PRO A 43 15.58 1.34 -2.94
C PRO A 43 14.23 0.63 -2.85
N VAL A 44 13.42 0.95 -1.84
CA VAL A 44 12.11 0.36 -1.58
C VAL A 44 11.12 1.45 -1.21
N VAL A 45 9.96 1.42 -1.83
CA VAL A 45 8.81 2.27 -1.48
C VAL A 45 7.54 1.42 -1.30
N HIS A 46 6.60 1.96 -0.57
CA HIS A 46 5.27 1.40 -0.36
C HIS A 46 4.25 2.15 -1.18
N ALA A 47 3.35 1.44 -1.85
CA ALA A 47 2.25 2.03 -2.61
C ALA A 47 0.91 1.40 -2.23
N ASP A 48 -0.13 2.22 -2.15
CA ASP A 48 -1.49 1.79 -1.86
C ASP A 48 -2.48 2.86 -2.30
N GLU A 49 -3.78 2.53 -2.32
CA GLU A 49 -4.83 3.49 -2.61
C GLU A 49 -6.08 3.25 -1.77
N THR A 50 -6.81 4.31 -1.49
CA THR A 50 -8.06 4.23 -0.74
C THR A 50 -9.14 5.09 -1.37
N GLY A 51 -10.37 4.55 -1.43
CA GLY A 51 -11.52 5.31 -1.88
C GLY A 51 -11.84 6.49 -0.95
N CYS A 52 -12.11 7.65 -1.52
CA CYS A 52 -12.60 8.83 -0.83
C CYS A 52 -13.80 9.43 -1.59
N ARG A 53 -14.69 10.09 -0.85
CA ARG A 53 -15.83 10.79 -1.45
C ARG A 53 -15.42 12.24 -1.73
N ILE A 54 -15.58 12.65 -2.98
CA ILE A 54 -15.40 14.04 -3.41
C ILE A 54 -16.69 14.46 -4.08
N GLU A 55 -17.35 15.49 -3.55
CA GLU A 55 -18.71 15.83 -3.93
C GLU A 55 -19.61 14.58 -3.80
N ASP A 56 -20.26 14.15 -4.86
CA ASP A 56 -21.12 12.97 -4.88
C ASP A 56 -20.47 11.73 -5.51
N LYS A 57 -19.17 11.80 -5.84
CA LYS A 57 -18.45 10.72 -6.53
C LYS A 57 -17.44 10.03 -5.61
N THR A 58 -17.20 8.75 -5.88
CA THR A 58 -16.07 8.03 -5.30
C THR A 58 -14.85 8.27 -6.18
N GLU A 59 -13.81 8.83 -5.57
CA GLU A 59 -12.49 8.98 -6.16
C GLU A 59 -11.45 8.27 -5.28
N TRP A 60 -10.18 8.32 -5.66
CA TRP A 60 -9.13 7.51 -5.05
C TRP A 60 -7.96 8.37 -4.62
N MET A 61 -7.59 8.23 -3.36
CA MET A 61 -6.36 8.78 -2.83
C MET A 61 -5.27 7.71 -2.99
N HIS A 62 -4.26 8.02 -3.77
CA HIS A 62 -3.08 7.20 -3.97
C HIS A 62 -1.96 7.66 -3.05
N VAL A 63 -1.15 6.74 -2.58
CA VAL A 63 0.04 7.03 -1.77
C VAL A 63 1.25 6.30 -2.32
N VAL A 64 2.39 6.97 -2.29
CA VAL A 64 3.72 6.35 -2.35
C VAL A 64 4.50 6.88 -1.16
N SER A 65 5.12 5.98 -0.39
CA SER A 65 5.81 6.38 0.83
C SER A 65 6.92 5.42 1.23
N ASP A 66 7.80 5.89 2.11
CA ASP A 66 8.77 5.11 2.84
C ASP A 66 8.73 5.47 4.34
N THR A 67 9.79 5.19 5.08
CA THR A 67 9.91 5.52 6.50
C THR A 67 10.09 7.02 6.78
N LYS A 68 10.46 7.84 5.79
CA LYS A 68 10.77 9.28 5.93
C LYS A 68 9.85 10.17 5.12
N TRP A 69 9.34 9.69 3.99
CA TRP A 69 8.63 10.48 3.02
C TRP A 69 7.23 9.93 2.73
N THR A 70 6.32 10.80 2.40
CA THR A 70 4.95 10.45 1.98
C THR A 70 4.52 11.35 0.85
N LEU A 71 4.11 10.78 -0.27
CA LEU A 71 3.52 11.45 -1.42
C LEU A 71 2.09 10.98 -1.60
N LEU A 72 1.13 11.88 -1.53
CA LEU A 72 -0.30 11.62 -1.73
C LEU A 72 -0.79 12.35 -2.97
N GLY A 73 -1.67 11.71 -3.72
CA GLY A 73 -2.38 12.34 -4.83
C GLY A 73 -3.79 11.80 -4.95
N VAL A 74 -4.69 12.59 -5.51
CA VAL A 74 -6.10 12.22 -5.68
C VAL A 74 -6.45 12.15 -7.17
N HIS A 75 -7.18 11.10 -7.55
CA HIS A 75 -7.60 10.89 -8.94
C HIS A 75 -8.94 10.13 -9.01
N PRO A 76 -9.78 10.38 -10.04
CA PRO A 76 -11.05 9.66 -10.21
C PRO A 76 -10.91 8.15 -10.39
N ASN A 77 -9.79 7.67 -10.94
CA ASN A 77 -9.58 6.25 -11.23
C ASN A 77 -8.69 5.59 -10.18
N ARG A 78 -9.08 4.39 -9.73
CA ARG A 78 -8.28 3.52 -8.86
C ARG A 78 -7.05 2.92 -9.55
N GLY A 79 -7.18 2.57 -10.83
CA GLY A 79 -6.17 1.81 -11.55
C GLY A 79 -4.98 2.63 -12.03
N SER A 80 -4.26 2.09 -13.03
CA SER A 80 -3.02 2.65 -13.55
C SER A 80 -3.10 4.13 -13.92
N LYS A 81 -4.23 4.61 -14.46
CA LYS A 81 -4.42 6.04 -14.75
C LYS A 81 -4.27 6.93 -13.51
N GLY A 82 -4.77 6.48 -12.36
CA GLY A 82 -4.61 7.21 -11.10
C GLY A 82 -3.18 7.13 -10.56
N MET A 83 -2.56 5.95 -10.66
CA MET A 83 -1.17 5.73 -10.28
C MET A 83 -0.21 6.58 -11.14
N ASP A 84 -0.44 6.62 -12.46
CA ASP A 84 0.36 7.42 -13.40
C ASP A 84 0.20 8.91 -13.16
N ALA A 85 -1.02 9.36 -12.82
CA ALA A 85 -1.30 10.76 -12.49
C ALA A 85 -0.55 11.27 -11.24
N LEU A 86 -0.13 10.37 -10.34
CA LEU A 86 0.75 10.72 -9.22
C LEU A 86 2.15 11.10 -9.69
N GLY A 87 2.54 10.71 -10.92
CA GLY A 87 3.81 11.06 -11.55
C GLY A 87 5.03 10.45 -10.84
N PHE A 88 4.92 9.22 -10.36
CA PHE A 88 6.01 8.57 -9.64
C PHE A 88 6.31 7.15 -10.19
N LEU A 89 5.34 6.23 -10.16
CA LEU A 89 5.57 4.81 -10.43
C LEU A 89 6.06 4.51 -11.84
N SER A 90 5.66 5.31 -12.83
CA SER A 90 6.05 5.13 -14.24
C SER A 90 7.55 5.33 -14.51
N SER A 91 8.25 6.07 -13.66
CA SER A 91 9.69 6.35 -13.76
C SER A 91 10.53 5.70 -12.65
N TYR A 92 9.89 5.02 -11.70
CA TYR A 92 10.56 4.38 -10.59
C TYR A 92 11.04 2.97 -10.96
N THR A 93 12.27 2.63 -10.58
CA THR A 93 12.93 1.34 -10.92
C THR A 93 13.31 0.49 -9.71
N GLY A 94 13.13 0.99 -8.50
CA GLY A 94 13.37 0.25 -7.26
C GLY A 94 12.31 -0.81 -6.97
N ALA A 95 12.19 -1.23 -5.73
CA ALA A 95 11.16 -2.18 -5.30
C ALA A 95 9.91 -1.45 -4.78
N VAL A 96 8.73 -1.88 -5.21
CA VAL A 96 7.44 -1.36 -4.75
C VAL A 96 6.70 -2.42 -3.97
N VAL A 97 6.42 -2.13 -2.70
CA VAL A 97 5.56 -2.95 -1.84
C VAL A 97 4.11 -2.54 -2.06
N HIS A 98 3.25 -3.49 -2.47
CA HIS A 98 1.85 -3.20 -2.78
C HIS A 98 0.92 -4.40 -2.51
N ASP A 99 -0.39 -4.18 -2.55
CA ASP A 99 -1.35 -5.26 -2.67
C ASP A 99 -1.27 -5.89 -4.08
N CYS A 100 -1.92 -6.99 -4.29
CA CYS A 100 -1.90 -7.67 -5.59
C CYS A 100 -2.91 -7.07 -6.60
N LEU A 101 -3.13 -5.74 -6.60
CA LEU A 101 -4.01 -5.11 -7.57
C LEU A 101 -3.42 -5.23 -8.99
N PRO A 102 -4.18 -5.76 -9.98
CA PRO A 102 -3.67 -5.96 -11.35
C PRO A 102 -3.13 -4.69 -12.04
N ALA A 103 -3.51 -3.52 -11.55
CA ALA A 103 -3.04 -2.25 -12.09
C ALA A 103 -1.53 -2.04 -11.89
N TYR A 104 -0.93 -2.61 -10.84
CA TYR A 104 0.52 -2.53 -10.61
C TYR A 104 1.33 -3.35 -11.62
N PHE A 105 0.75 -4.39 -12.21
CA PHE A 105 1.43 -5.30 -13.16
C PHE A 105 1.30 -4.88 -14.62
N LYS A 106 1.16 -3.58 -14.89
CA LYS A 106 1.12 -3.06 -16.26
C LYS A 106 2.53 -3.00 -16.85
N ASN A 107 2.67 -3.39 -18.12
CA ASN A 107 3.95 -3.54 -18.82
C ASN A 107 4.80 -2.26 -18.91
N HIS A 108 4.20 -1.08 -18.67
CA HIS A 108 4.94 0.18 -18.70
C HIS A 108 5.65 0.51 -17.38
N TYR A 109 5.42 -0.27 -16.33
CA TYR A 109 6.16 -0.15 -15.06
C TYR A 109 7.43 -1.00 -15.09
N SER A 110 8.54 -0.43 -14.62
CA SER A 110 9.86 -1.07 -14.60
C SER A 110 10.33 -1.44 -13.21
N PHE A 111 9.56 -1.14 -12.16
CA PHE A 111 9.92 -1.46 -10.80
C PHE A 111 9.80 -2.95 -10.49
N SER A 112 10.51 -3.39 -9.46
CA SER A 112 10.39 -4.73 -8.93
C SER A 112 9.21 -4.85 -7.98
N HIS A 113 8.40 -5.90 -8.12
CA HIS A 113 7.24 -6.14 -7.27
C HIS A 113 7.61 -6.79 -5.94
N VAL A 114 6.99 -6.31 -4.86
CA VAL A 114 6.98 -6.94 -3.54
C VAL A 114 5.52 -7.01 -3.08
N LEU A 115 5.01 -8.20 -2.84
CA LEU A 115 3.63 -8.35 -2.39
C LEU A 115 3.50 -8.27 -0.87
N CYS A 116 2.45 -7.60 -0.42
CA CYS A 116 2.10 -7.52 0.99
C CYS A 116 1.69 -8.90 1.53
N ASN A 117 2.59 -9.58 2.23
CA ASN A 117 2.29 -10.88 2.81
C ASN A 117 1.21 -10.82 3.89
N ALA A 118 1.03 -9.71 4.61
CA ALA A 118 -0.06 -9.56 5.57
C ALA A 118 -1.45 -9.71 4.94
N HIS A 119 -1.64 -9.27 3.69
CA HIS A 119 -2.87 -9.52 2.94
C HIS A 119 -3.02 -11.00 2.59
N LEU A 120 -1.98 -11.63 2.11
CA LEU A 120 -1.98 -13.06 1.76
C LEU A 120 -2.25 -13.94 2.98
N LEU A 121 -1.66 -13.63 4.13
CA LEU A 121 -1.93 -14.36 5.40
C LEU A 121 -3.41 -14.23 5.81
N ARG A 122 -4.03 -13.06 5.65
CA ARG A 122 -5.47 -12.86 5.94
C ARG A 122 -6.35 -13.66 4.97
N GLU A 123 -5.97 -13.72 3.69
CA GLU A 123 -6.69 -14.52 2.70
C GLU A 123 -6.56 -16.03 2.97
N CYS A 124 -5.36 -16.51 3.34
CA CYS A 124 -5.13 -17.88 3.77
C CYS A 124 -6.02 -18.23 4.99
N GLN A 125 -6.06 -17.34 6.00
CA GLN A 125 -6.93 -17.52 7.16
C GLN A 125 -8.40 -17.66 6.74
N GLY A 126 -8.87 -16.82 5.81
CA GLY A 126 -10.24 -16.92 5.29
C GLY A 126 -10.54 -18.24 4.58
N ILE A 127 -9.57 -18.79 3.82
CA ILE A 127 -9.71 -20.10 3.16
C ILE A 127 -9.74 -21.22 4.19
N MET A 128 -8.91 -21.17 5.23
CA MET A 128 -8.92 -22.14 6.32
C MET A 128 -10.28 -22.18 7.04
N GLU A 129 -10.81 -21.00 7.38
CA GLU A 129 -12.05 -20.87 8.15
C GLU A 129 -13.31 -21.25 7.36
N HIS A 130 -13.34 -20.97 6.05
CA HIS A 130 -14.53 -21.18 5.23
C HIS A 130 -14.49 -22.46 4.39
N ASP A 131 -13.33 -22.83 3.89
CA ASP A 131 -13.18 -23.96 2.97
C ASP A 131 -12.49 -25.17 3.63
N GLY A 132 -11.84 -24.98 4.80
CA GLY A 132 -11.14 -26.03 5.54
C GLY A 132 -9.87 -26.56 4.85
N HIS A 133 -9.32 -25.82 3.89
CA HIS A 133 -8.18 -26.27 3.09
C HIS A 133 -6.86 -26.21 3.88
N GLN A 134 -6.16 -27.34 3.91
CA GLN A 134 -4.89 -27.50 4.65
C GLN A 134 -3.73 -26.72 4.02
N TRP A 135 -3.67 -26.66 2.69
CA TRP A 135 -2.61 -25.95 2.00
C TRP A 135 -2.50 -24.47 2.42
N ALA A 136 -3.64 -23.84 2.70
CA ALA A 136 -3.67 -22.43 3.11
C ALA A 136 -3.09 -22.25 4.51
N GLN A 137 -3.28 -23.23 5.41
CA GLN A 137 -2.65 -23.26 6.72
C GLN A 137 -1.13 -23.41 6.57
N HIS A 138 -0.66 -24.41 5.85
CA HIS A 138 0.77 -24.66 5.66
C HIS A 138 1.47 -23.47 5.00
N MET A 139 0.84 -22.85 3.99
CA MET A 139 1.40 -21.65 3.35
C MET A 139 1.50 -20.47 4.32
N LYS A 140 0.49 -20.27 5.15
CA LYS A 140 0.51 -19.22 6.18
C LYS A 140 1.64 -19.46 7.19
N GLU A 141 1.79 -20.68 7.68
CA GLU A 141 2.85 -21.08 8.60
C GLU A 141 4.23 -20.89 7.97
N LEU A 142 4.43 -21.39 6.75
CA LEU A 142 5.69 -21.22 6.00
C LEU A 142 6.11 -19.76 5.88
N LEU A 143 5.19 -18.86 5.48
CA LEU A 143 5.51 -17.43 5.33
C LEU A 143 5.85 -16.78 6.67
N GLN A 144 5.14 -17.13 7.76
CA GLN A 144 5.38 -16.58 9.08
C GLN A 144 6.71 -17.06 9.66
N GLU A 145 7.03 -18.35 9.53
CA GLU A 145 8.29 -18.94 9.99
C GLU A 145 9.47 -18.40 9.18
N SER A 146 9.33 -18.32 7.84
CA SER A 146 10.35 -17.72 6.98
C SER A 146 10.65 -16.29 7.37
N TRP A 147 9.61 -15.47 7.66
CA TRP A 147 9.81 -14.10 8.13
C TRP A 147 10.47 -14.03 9.50
N ALA A 148 10.13 -14.94 10.41
CA ALA A 148 10.78 -15.02 11.72
C ALA A 148 12.28 -15.38 11.58
N LEU A 149 12.61 -16.29 10.66
CA LEU A 149 14.00 -16.64 10.33
C LEU A 149 14.75 -15.44 9.77
N VAL A 150 14.22 -14.76 8.75
CA VAL A 150 14.84 -13.56 8.17
C VAL A 150 15.14 -12.51 9.24
N LYS A 151 14.20 -12.23 10.14
CA LYS A 151 14.41 -11.26 11.22
C LYS A 151 15.53 -11.69 12.18
N ARG A 152 15.62 -12.98 12.52
CA ARG A 152 16.66 -13.50 13.38
C ARG A 152 18.04 -13.35 12.76
N TYR A 153 18.19 -13.75 11.48
CA TYR A 153 19.47 -13.61 10.77
C TYR A 153 19.85 -12.13 10.57
N ALA A 154 18.88 -11.27 10.31
CA ALA A 154 19.12 -9.83 10.16
C ALA A 154 19.60 -9.16 11.47
N GLN A 155 19.18 -9.64 12.67
CA GLN A 155 19.70 -9.16 13.95
C GLN A 155 21.21 -9.42 14.08
N ASP A 156 21.67 -10.54 13.56
CA ASP A 156 23.08 -10.92 13.53
C ASP A 156 23.83 -10.37 12.30
N GLN A 157 23.18 -9.47 11.54
CA GLN A 157 23.70 -8.90 10.27
C GLN A 157 24.09 -9.97 9.23
N GLN A 158 23.45 -11.12 9.26
CA GLN A 158 23.67 -12.22 8.33
C GLN A 158 22.51 -12.38 7.36
N PRO A 159 22.77 -12.67 6.08
CA PRO A 159 21.72 -13.10 5.15
C PRO A 159 21.27 -14.51 5.50
N LEU A 160 20.08 -14.90 5.03
CA LEU A 160 19.68 -16.30 5.09
C LEU A 160 20.65 -17.17 4.27
N PRO A 161 21.06 -18.33 4.79
CA PRO A 161 21.86 -19.30 4.04
C PRO A 161 21.14 -19.80 2.78
N GLU A 162 21.88 -20.06 1.71
CA GLU A 162 21.30 -20.50 0.43
C GLU A 162 20.54 -21.84 0.52
N ASP A 163 20.99 -22.75 1.35
CA ASP A 163 20.33 -24.03 1.61
C ASP A 163 18.96 -23.82 2.27
N VAL A 164 18.87 -22.94 3.25
CA VAL A 164 17.60 -22.56 3.90
C VAL A 164 16.64 -21.90 2.89
N ILE A 165 17.16 -21.01 2.04
CA ILE A 165 16.36 -20.39 0.98
C ILE A 165 15.79 -21.46 0.03
N LYS A 166 16.61 -22.42 -0.37
CA LYS A 166 16.19 -23.54 -1.24
C LYS A 166 15.13 -24.41 -0.56
N GLU A 167 15.26 -24.70 0.73
CA GLU A 167 14.25 -25.44 1.50
C GLU A 167 12.92 -24.68 1.55
N ILE A 168 12.93 -23.39 1.86
CA ILE A 168 11.71 -22.55 1.86
C ILE A 168 11.03 -22.60 0.49
N GLN A 169 11.80 -22.47 -0.60
CA GLN A 169 11.25 -22.51 -1.95
C GLN A 169 10.69 -23.88 -2.33
N ALA A 170 11.34 -24.96 -1.91
CA ALA A 170 10.86 -26.32 -2.15
C ALA A 170 9.55 -26.59 -1.40
N TRP A 171 9.46 -26.20 -0.14
CA TRP A 171 8.24 -26.34 0.65
C TRP A 171 7.09 -25.49 0.09
N TYR A 172 7.40 -24.27 -0.36
CA TYR A 172 6.42 -23.41 -1.02
C TYR A 172 5.79 -24.11 -2.24
N ASP A 173 6.61 -24.71 -3.10
CA ASP A 173 6.16 -25.41 -4.30
C ASP A 173 5.35 -26.67 -3.95
N GLU A 174 5.80 -27.45 -2.96
CA GLU A 174 5.12 -28.65 -2.49
C GLU A 174 3.72 -28.32 -1.92
N ILE A 175 3.61 -27.27 -1.09
CA ILE A 175 2.32 -26.80 -0.54
C ILE A 175 1.36 -26.42 -1.67
N LEU A 176 1.86 -25.75 -2.73
CA LEU A 176 1.02 -25.40 -3.87
C LEU A 176 0.64 -26.59 -4.74
N GLU A 177 1.48 -27.58 -4.84
CA GLU A 177 1.14 -28.82 -5.53
C GLU A 177 0.02 -29.58 -4.78
N GLN A 178 0.18 -29.78 -3.48
CA GLN A 178 -0.84 -30.38 -2.61
C GLN A 178 -2.15 -29.58 -2.67
N GLY A 179 -2.06 -28.25 -2.52
CA GLY A 179 -3.22 -27.36 -2.57
C GLY A 179 -3.98 -27.41 -3.89
N SER A 180 -3.27 -27.64 -5.02
CA SER A 180 -3.91 -27.76 -6.32
C SER A 180 -4.92 -28.92 -6.39
N ARG A 181 -4.76 -29.95 -5.59
CA ARG A 181 -5.70 -31.07 -5.45
C ARG A 181 -6.91 -30.67 -4.62
N GLU A 182 -6.71 -29.90 -3.55
CA GLU A 182 -7.80 -29.42 -2.68
C GLU A 182 -8.75 -28.46 -3.40
N TRP A 183 -8.23 -27.44 -4.09
CA TRP A 183 -9.11 -26.48 -4.79
C TRP A 183 -9.65 -26.97 -6.13
N SER A 184 -9.09 -28.04 -6.73
CA SER A 184 -9.63 -28.66 -7.94
C SER A 184 -10.89 -29.48 -7.67
N THR A 185 -11.04 -30.02 -6.47
CA THR A 185 -12.22 -30.79 -6.07
C THR A 185 -13.45 -29.93 -5.78
N ALA A 186 -13.27 -28.64 -5.58
CA ALA A 186 -14.33 -27.66 -5.30
C ALA A 186 -15.02 -27.12 -6.56
N VAL A 187 -15.13 -27.92 -7.62
CA VAL A 187 -15.86 -27.53 -8.84
C VAL A 187 -17.35 -27.44 -8.52
N SER A 188 -17.93 -26.25 -8.69
CA SER A 188 -19.34 -26.00 -8.45
C SER A 188 -20.25 -26.94 -9.26
N HIS A 189 -21.19 -27.61 -8.58
CA HIS A 189 -22.21 -28.49 -9.16
C HIS A 189 -23.31 -27.76 -9.96
N PHE A 190 -22.99 -26.66 -10.69
CA PHE A 190 -23.94 -25.99 -11.55
C PHE A 190 -23.65 -26.28 -13.04
N PRO A 191 -24.24 -27.34 -13.65
CA PRO A 191 -23.90 -27.74 -15.01
C PRO A 191 -24.50 -26.86 -16.13
N TYR A 192 -25.20 -25.79 -15.83
CA TYR A 192 -25.94 -24.97 -16.82
C TYR A 192 -25.52 -23.50 -16.91
N ALA A 193 -24.42 -23.05 -16.31
CA ALA A 193 -23.97 -21.69 -16.48
C ALA A 193 -23.27 -21.52 -17.84
N LYS A 194 -23.92 -20.83 -18.79
CA LYS A 194 -23.27 -20.37 -20.03
C LYS A 194 -22.20 -19.33 -19.64
N GLY A 195 -20.92 -19.69 -19.72
CA GLY A 195 -19.80 -18.81 -19.44
C GLY A 195 -18.61 -19.52 -18.83
N ARG A 196 -17.48 -18.80 -18.63
CA ARG A 196 -16.28 -19.31 -17.94
C ARG A 196 -16.62 -19.66 -16.49
N VAL A 197 -16.41 -20.90 -16.10
CA VAL A 197 -16.62 -21.36 -14.72
C VAL A 197 -15.83 -20.47 -13.78
N LYS A 198 -16.52 -19.86 -12.79
CA LYS A 198 -15.89 -18.98 -11.81
C LYS A 198 -15.03 -19.84 -10.87
N LYS A 199 -13.71 -19.56 -10.87
CA LYS A 199 -12.79 -20.23 -9.93
C LYS A 199 -13.17 -19.93 -8.49
N SER A 200 -12.97 -20.90 -7.58
CA SER A 200 -13.13 -20.69 -6.15
C SER A 200 -12.16 -19.61 -5.63
N LYS A 201 -12.42 -19.06 -4.43
CA LYS A 201 -11.49 -18.13 -3.78
C LYS A 201 -10.14 -18.80 -3.54
N ALA A 202 -10.16 -20.07 -3.08
CA ALA A 202 -8.96 -20.86 -2.85
C ALA A 202 -8.13 -21.04 -4.15
N ALA A 203 -8.77 -21.39 -5.28
CA ALA A 203 -8.10 -21.54 -6.57
C ALA A 203 -7.50 -20.22 -7.07
N ASN A 204 -8.21 -19.09 -6.90
CA ASN A 204 -7.67 -17.77 -7.28
C ASN A 204 -6.49 -17.37 -6.40
N LEU A 205 -6.53 -17.66 -5.11
CA LEU A 205 -5.44 -17.40 -4.19
C LEU A 205 -4.23 -18.28 -4.52
N GLY A 206 -4.42 -19.59 -4.70
CA GLY A 206 -3.35 -20.52 -5.08
C GLY A 206 -2.67 -20.16 -6.40
N GLU A 207 -3.45 -19.72 -7.39
CA GLU A 207 -2.89 -19.26 -8.66
C GLU A 207 -2.07 -17.96 -8.49
N ARG A 208 -2.51 -17.06 -7.62
CA ARG A 208 -1.74 -15.85 -7.27
C ARG A 208 -0.41 -16.22 -6.63
N PHE A 209 -0.40 -17.17 -5.71
CA PHE A 209 0.83 -17.70 -5.12
C PHE A 209 1.78 -18.29 -6.18
N LYS A 210 1.24 -19.03 -7.16
CA LYS A 210 2.05 -19.60 -8.27
C LYS A 210 2.66 -18.51 -9.15
N VAL A 211 1.84 -17.55 -9.59
CA VAL A 211 2.27 -16.53 -10.57
C VAL A 211 3.23 -15.51 -9.96
N HIS A 212 3.07 -15.17 -8.67
CA HIS A 212 3.82 -14.09 -8.03
C HIS A 212 4.80 -14.58 -6.96
N LYS A 213 5.25 -15.84 -7.04
CA LYS A 213 6.19 -16.46 -6.07
C LYS A 213 7.37 -15.55 -5.73
N ASP A 214 8.05 -15.01 -6.74
CA ASP A 214 9.24 -14.18 -6.54
C ASP A 214 8.92 -12.87 -5.80
N ALA A 215 7.79 -12.26 -6.10
CA ALA A 215 7.35 -11.04 -5.43
C ALA A 215 6.88 -11.30 -3.98
N ILE A 216 6.35 -12.47 -3.70
CA ILE A 216 5.90 -12.91 -2.36
C ILE A 216 7.09 -13.25 -1.48
N LEU A 217 8.07 -14.00 -2.01
CA LEU A 217 9.24 -14.46 -1.28
C LEU A 217 10.44 -13.52 -1.33
N ARG A 218 10.31 -12.32 -1.92
CA ARG A 218 11.45 -11.41 -2.11
C ARG A 218 12.20 -11.10 -0.82
N PHE A 219 11.50 -11.05 0.31
CA PHE A 219 12.06 -10.79 1.64
C PHE A 219 13.06 -11.86 2.13
N ILE A 220 13.03 -13.11 1.58
CA ILE A 220 14.00 -14.13 2.00
C ILE A 220 15.39 -13.90 1.42
N TRP A 221 15.48 -13.16 0.30
CA TRP A 221 16.74 -12.83 -0.37
C TRP A 221 17.36 -11.55 0.16
N ASP A 222 16.54 -10.63 0.64
CA ASP A 222 16.98 -9.33 1.13
C ASP A 222 16.13 -8.92 2.34
N ALA A 223 16.76 -8.93 3.51
CA ALA A 223 16.12 -8.58 4.78
C ALA A 223 15.67 -7.12 4.87
N SER A 224 16.13 -6.25 3.96
CA SER A 224 15.66 -4.86 3.86
C SER A 224 14.28 -4.75 3.20
N ILE A 225 13.83 -5.79 2.52
CA ILE A 225 12.51 -5.86 1.88
C ILE A 225 11.42 -6.07 2.95
N PRO A 226 10.44 -5.16 3.06
CA PRO A 226 9.35 -5.29 4.02
C PRO A 226 8.47 -6.51 3.73
N PHE A 227 8.02 -7.18 4.79
CA PHE A 227 7.08 -8.29 4.71
C PHE A 227 5.64 -7.85 4.41
N ASP A 228 5.30 -6.63 4.80
CA ASP A 228 3.94 -6.09 4.68
C ASP A 228 3.92 -4.66 4.13
N ASN A 229 2.72 -4.17 3.81
CA ASN A 229 2.47 -2.82 3.30
C ASN A 229 1.92 -1.87 4.38
N ASN A 230 2.12 -2.15 5.65
CA ASN A 230 1.57 -1.38 6.77
C ASN A 230 2.00 0.11 6.73
N GLN A 231 3.11 0.44 6.08
CA GLN A 231 3.56 1.82 5.95
C GLN A 231 2.57 2.65 5.12
N ALA A 232 2.23 2.21 3.91
CA ALA A 232 1.26 2.88 3.07
C ALA A 232 -0.14 2.92 3.71
N GLU A 233 -0.56 1.82 4.34
CA GLU A 233 -1.83 1.75 5.08
C GLU A 233 -1.90 2.80 6.20
N ARG A 234 -0.83 2.99 6.96
CA ARG A 234 -0.75 4.03 8.01
C ARG A 234 -0.85 5.44 7.43
N ASP A 235 -0.18 5.69 6.31
CA ASP A 235 -0.17 7.01 5.67
C ASP A 235 -1.56 7.38 5.10
N LEU A 236 -2.31 6.40 4.62
CA LEU A 236 -3.70 6.59 4.17
C LEU A 236 -4.71 6.73 5.32
N ARG A 237 -4.35 6.34 6.55
CA ARG A 237 -5.28 6.38 7.69
C ARG A 237 -5.88 7.76 7.92
N MET A 238 -5.11 8.83 7.71
CA MET A 238 -5.60 10.20 7.90
C MET A 238 -6.67 10.60 6.87
N VAL A 239 -6.70 9.99 5.71
CA VAL A 239 -7.80 10.15 4.74
C VAL A 239 -9.10 9.60 5.33
N LYS A 240 -9.04 8.43 5.95
CA LYS A 240 -10.18 7.80 6.63
C LYS A 240 -10.63 8.57 7.87
N VAL A 241 -9.69 9.10 8.64
CA VAL A 241 -10.00 9.99 9.79
C VAL A 241 -10.74 11.23 9.30
N LYS A 242 -10.23 11.90 8.27
CA LYS A 242 -10.89 13.06 7.67
C LYS A 242 -12.31 12.73 7.21
N GLN A 243 -12.53 11.60 6.57
CA GLN A 243 -13.86 11.16 6.16
C GLN A 243 -14.81 10.91 7.35
N LYS A 244 -14.32 10.29 8.42
CA LYS A 244 -15.12 10.04 9.64
C LYS A 244 -15.51 11.33 10.36
N VAL A 245 -14.62 12.32 10.39
CA VAL A 245 -14.82 13.58 11.12
C VAL A 245 -15.61 14.60 10.30
N SER A 246 -15.31 14.72 9.01
CA SER A 246 -15.81 15.82 8.15
C SER A 246 -16.63 15.32 6.94
N GLY A 247 -16.92 14.03 6.83
CA GLY A 247 -17.61 13.45 5.68
C GLY A 247 -16.78 13.52 4.40
N THR A 248 -17.38 14.00 3.33
CA THR A 248 -16.77 14.08 2.00
C THR A 248 -15.82 15.26 1.85
N PHE A 249 -14.99 15.24 0.81
CA PHE A 249 -14.37 16.46 0.30
C PHE A 249 -15.42 17.23 -0.52
N ARG A 250 -15.55 18.52 -0.25
CA ARG A 250 -16.56 19.36 -0.93
C ARG A 250 -16.21 19.69 -2.36
N THR A 251 -14.91 19.67 -2.71
CA THR A 251 -14.42 19.99 -4.05
C THR A 251 -13.14 19.21 -4.36
N GLN A 252 -12.88 18.99 -5.64
CA GLN A 252 -11.63 18.39 -6.14
C GLN A 252 -10.40 19.19 -5.67
N ALA A 253 -10.43 20.51 -5.80
CA ALA A 253 -9.37 21.37 -5.30
C ALA A 253 -9.12 21.24 -3.79
N GLY A 254 -10.18 20.99 -3.01
CA GLY A 254 -10.07 20.71 -1.57
C GLY A 254 -9.36 19.40 -1.28
N ALA A 255 -9.64 18.36 -2.06
CA ALA A 255 -8.96 17.06 -1.95
C ALA A 255 -7.48 17.15 -2.37
N GLN A 256 -7.17 17.87 -3.44
CA GLN A 256 -5.78 18.10 -3.88
C GLN A 256 -4.98 18.89 -2.84
N ARG A 257 -5.55 19.95 -2.26
CA ARG A 257 -4.93 20.69 -1.15
C ARG A 257 -4.64 19.79 0.05
N PHE A 258 -5.62 18.97 0.42
CA PHE A 258 -5.43 18.01 1.51
C PHE A 258 -4.29 17.02 1.20
N ALA A 259 -4.22 16.47 -0.01
CA ALA A 259 -3.18 15.54 -0.42
C ALA A 259 -1.79 16.17 -0.28
N ARG A 260 -1.54 17.35 -0.86
CA ARG A 260 -0.25 18.04 -0.77
C ARG A 260 0.14 18.40 0.68
N LEU A 261 -0.76 19.07 1.40
CA LEU A 261 -0.51 19.41 2.80
C LEU A 261 -0.21 18.17 3.65
N ARG A 262 -0.96 17.10 3.43
CA ARG A 262 -0.76 15.87 4.17
C ARG A 262 0.54 15.16 3.80
N SER A 263 0.96 15.21 2.55
CA SER A 263 2.27 14.71 2.10
C SER A 263 3.40 15.39 2.87
N VAL A 264 3.40 16.72 2.92
CA VAL A 264 4.43 17.48 3.62
C VAL A 264 4.38 17.25 5.13
N ILE A 265 3.20 17.35 5.75
CA ILE A 265 3.04 17.14 7.20
C ILE A 265 3.44 15.72 7.60
N SER A 266 3.06 14.70 6.83
CA SER A 266 3.45 13.31 7.12
C SER A 266 4.96 13.12 7.02
N SER A 267 5.60 13.71 6.00
CA SER A 267 7.04 13.66 5.82
C SER A 267 7.79 14.37 6.94
N LEU A 268 7.31 15.53 7.38
CA LEU A 268 7.90 16.25 8.52
C LEU A 268 7.79 15.46 9.81
N LEU A 269 6.62 14.85 10.08
CA LEU A 269 6.40 14.00 11.26
C LEU A 269 7.31 12.78 11.28
N LYS A 270 7.48 12.10 10.13
CA LYS A 270 8.39 10.96 10.01
C LYS A 270 9.85 11.33 10.24
N GLN A 271 10.22 12.57 9.95
CA GLN A 271 11.56 13.13 10.16
C GLN A 271 11.72 13.83 11.51
N GLU A 272 10.73 13.75 12.38
CA GLU A 272 10.72 14.40 13.70
C GLU A 272 10.94 15.92 13.67
N LYS A 273 10.58 16.56 12.54
CA LYS A 273 10.70 18.00 12.36
C LYS A 273 9.54 18.76 12.99
N HIS A 274 9.80 19.97 13.47
CA HIS A 274 8.77 20.84 14.04
C HIS A 274 7.88 21.42 12.93
N ILE A 275 6.64 20.96 12.86
CA ILE A 275 5.72 21.23 11.74
C ILE A 275 5.51 22.73 11.52
N LEU A 276 5.14 23.47 12.57
CA LEU A 276 4.84 24.90 12.42
C LEU A 276 6.04 25.72 11.95
N THR A 277 7.21 25.45 12.49
CA THR A 277 8.46 26.11 12.08
C THR A 277 8.77 25.79 10.63
N SER A 278 8.67 24.53 10.23
CA SER A 278 8.97 24.12 8.84
C SER A 278 7.98 24.71 7.84
N LEU A 279 6.67 24.75 8.18
CA LEU A 279 5.65 25.35 7.32
C LEU A 279 5.73 26.88 7.25
N SER A 280 6.30 27.55 8.25
CA SER A 280 6.50 29.02 8.22
C SER A 280 7.73 29.44 7.40
N GLN A 281 8.61 28.50 7.08
CA GLN A 281 9.83 28.73 6.28
C GLN A 281 9.66 28.32 4.80
N ALA A 282 8.55 27.67 4.48
CA ALA A 282 8.17 27.30 3.12
C ALA A 282 7.39 28.43 2.43
#